data_3d99b04e988c89cbb1843661fe54efaa
#
_entry.id   3d99b04e988c89cbb1843661fe54efaa
#
_cell.length_a   1.000
_cell.length_b   1.000
_cell.length_c   1.000
_cell.angle_alpha   90.00
_cell.angle_beta   90.00
_cell.angle_gamma   90.00
#
_symmetry.space_group_name_H-M   'P 1'
#
loop_
_entity.id
_entity.type
_entity.pdbx_description
1 polymer ?
#
loop_
_entity_poly.entity_id
_entity_poly.type
_entity_poly.pdbx_seq_one_letter_code
_entity_poly.pdbx_strand_id
1 'polypeptide(L)'
;MAHDQSAQQAWAQEQPARDQPAPSRLEPSGQRPARRGGPSPLDEAFAAARKDGRAVLVGYLPAGFPTVDRGIAAMRAMVAAGVDVVEVGLPYSDPTMDGPVIQDAADTALRGGVTTRDVLRTVEAVAETGAPTLVMTYWNPVERYGMEAFAADLAAAGGAGAITPDLPPEEAGPWLAASATHGLDPVFLVAPSSTTERLRLVTAHSGGFVYAASTMGVTGARAAVGVKAAGLVARVREVTDLPVAVGLGVSTGAQASEVAGFADGVIVGSALVRALAADARDGADGVGAIERLAAELAAGVRSATA
;
A
#
# COMPACT_ATOMS: atom_id res chain seq x y z
N MET A 1 -39.89 -38.05 -10.57
CA MET A 1 -38.97 -37.15 -9.88
C MET A 1 -39.19 -35.75 -10.42
N ALA A 2 -40.11 -35.01 -9.79
CA ALA A 2 -40.39 -33.62 -10.12
C ALA A 2 -39.53 -32.76 -9.15
N HIS A 3 -38.51 -32.09 -9.67
CA HIS A 3 -37.69 -31.16 -8.89
C HIS A 3 -38.50 -29.89 -8.63
N ASP A 4 -38.54 -29.54 -7.36
CA ASP A 4 -39.22 -28.40 -6.77
C ASP A 4 -38.65 -27.08 -7.34
N GLN A 5 -39.33 -26.50 -8.33
CA GLN A 5 -39.05 -25.18 -8.88
C GLN A 5 -39.71 -24.05 -8.06
N SER A 6 -40.48 -24.39 -7.02
CA SER A 6 -41.20 -23.41 -6.19
C SER A 6 -40.32 -22.71 -5.16
N ALA A 7 -39.24 -23.36 -4.69
CA ALA A 7 -38.31 -22.75 -3.70
C ALA A 7 -37.35 -21.70 -4.30
N GLN A 8 -37.08 -21.78 -5.61
CA GLN A 8 -36.21 -20.82 -6.28
C GLN A 8 -36.90 -19.50 -6.67
N GLN A 9 -38.22 -19.48 -6.70
CA GLN A 9 -38.98 -18.27 -7.01
C GLN A 9 -39.37 -17.43 -5.78
N ALA A 10 -39.32 -17.99 -4.58
CA ALA A 10 -39.73 -17.30 -3.35
C ALA A 10 -38.70 -16.32 -2.83
N TRP A 11 -37.38 -16.58 -3.01
CA TRP A 11 -36.35 -15.68 -2.49
C TRP A 11 -36.07 -14.43 -3.36
N ALA A 12 -36.57 -14.45 -4.62
CA ALA A 12 -36.39 -13.33 -5.55
C ALA A 12 -37.40 -12.18 -5.35
N GLN A 13 -38.38 -12.35 -4.46
CA GLN A 13 -39.46 -11.36 -4.26
C GLN A 13 -39.33 -10.51 -2.96
N GLU A 14 -38.33 -10.74 -2.12
CA GLU A 14 -38.20 -10.04 -0.83
C GLU A 14 -36.97 -9.13 -0.72
N GLN A 15 -36.42 -8.66 -1.82
CA GLN A 15 -35.43 -7.54 -1.72
C GLN A 15 -36.17 -6.21 -1.97
N PRO A 16 -36.31 -5.33 -0.94
CA PRO A 16 -36.75 -3.99 -1.20
C PRO A 16 -35.73 -3.33 -2.14
N ALA A 17 -36.21 -2.75 -3.23
CA ALA A 17 -35.42 -1.94 -4.12
C ALA A 17 -34.70 -0.86 -3.26
N ARG A 18 -33.42 -1.03 -3.02
CA ARG A 18 -32.58 0.04 -2.49
C ARG A 18 -32.46 1.05 -3.62
N ASP A 19 -33.19 2.15 -3.49
CA ASP A 19 -32.94 3.39 -4.23
C ASP A 19 -31.56 3.91 -3.80
N GLN A 20 -30.50 3.29 -4.31
CA GLN A 20 -29.18 3.88 -4.26
C GLN A 20 -29.12 4.85 -5.43
N PRO A 21 -28.85 6.14 -5.18
CA PRO A 21 -28.57 7.06 -6.26
C PRO A 21 -27.42 6.46 -7.09
N ALA A 22 -27.59 6.44 -8.41
CA ALA A 22 -26.54 5.99 -9.33
C ALA A 22 -25.24 6.71 -8.97
N PRO A 23 -24.09 6.00 -8.91
CA PRO A 23 -22.81 6.63 -8.58
C PRO A 23 -22.60 7.79 -9.55
N SER A 24 -22.42 8.99 -9.01
CA SER A 24 -22.10 10.16 -9.80
C SER A 24 -20.82 9.87 -10.57
N ARG A 25 -20.88 9.87 -11.89
CA ARG A 25 -19.69 9.75 -12.73
C ARG A 25 -18.77 10.90 -12.34
N LEU A 26 -17.59 10.57 -11.82
CA LEU A 26 -16.56 11.56 -11.52
C LEU A 26 -16.16 12.21 -12.85
N GLU A 27 -16.47 13.52 -12.97
CA GLU A 27 -16.02 14.31 -14.10
C GLU A 27 -14.48 14.38 -14.09
N PRO A 28 -13.80 14.26 -15.24
CA PRO A 28 -12.34 14.22 -15.31
C PRO A 28 -11.64 15.57 -14.96
N SER A 29 -12.37 16.58 -14.53
CA SER A 29 -11.88 17.93 -14.25
C SER A 29 -11.63 18.25 -12.77
N GLY A 30 -11.65 17.26 -11.88
CA GLY A 30 -11.45 17.50 -10.46
C GLY A 30 -9.97 17.60 -10.10
N GLN A 31 -9.47 18.81 -9.85
CA GLN A 31 -8.30 18.98 -8.98
C GLN A 31 -8.62 18.30 -7.64
N ARG A 32 -7.64 17.55 -7.08
CA ARG A 32 -7.71 17.00 -5.72
C ARG A 32 -8.30 18.07 -4.78
N PRO A 33 -9.38 17.80 -4.04
CA PRO A 33 -9.88 18.76 -3.08
C PRO A 33 -8.75 19.14 -2.12
N ALA A 34 -8.52 20.46 -1.97
CA ALA A 34 -7.49 20.94 -1.05
C ALA A 34 -7.77 20.38 0.35
N ARG A 35 -6.78 19.73 0.94
CA ARG A 35 -6.90 19.22 2.30
C ARG A 35 -7.24 20.34 3.27
N ARG A 36 -8.18 20.12 4.15
CA ARG A 36 -8.39 20.96 5.32
C ARG A 36 -7.29 20.59 6.32
N GLY A 37 -6.22 21.41 6.43
CA GLY A 37 -5.25 21.22 7.50
C GLY A 37 -3.77 21.19 7.11
N GLY A 38 -3.40 21.52 5.87
CA GLY A 38 -1.98 21.58 5.48
C GLY A 38 -1.43 20.26 4.92
N PRO A 39 -0.08 20.12 4.80
CA PRO A 39 0.57 18.93 4.26
C PRO A 39 0.30 17.70 5.14
N SER A 40 0.24 16.53 4.50
CA SER A 40 0.09 15.27 5.21
C SER A 40 1.42 14.76 5.76
N PRO A 41 1.40 13.78 6.69
CA PRO A 41 2.62 13.11 7.12
C PRO A 41 3.42 12.51 5.96
N LEU A 42 2.73 12.04 4.90
CA LEU A 42 3.41 11.57 3.68
C LEU A 42 4.03 12.72 2.90
N ASP A 43 3.29 13.83 2.69
CA ASP A 43 3.82 15.02 2.02
C ASP A 43 5.09 15.52 2.73
N GLU A 44 5.10 15.53 4.08
CA GLU A 44 6.26 15.93 4.90
C GLU A 44 7.44 14.97 4.73
N ALA A 45 7.19 13.65 4.75
CA ALA A 45 8.23 12.64 4.58
C ALA A 45 8.91 12.74 3.20
N PHE A 46 8.12 12.86 2.13
CA PHE A 46 8.66 13.03 0.78
C PHE A 46 9.38 14.38 0.60
N ALA A 47 8.87 15.46 1.20
CA ALA A 47 9.52 16.76 1.16
C ALA A 47 10.86 16.76 1.92
N ALA A 48 10.93 16.11 3.08
CA ALA A 48 12.15 15.95 3.85
C ALA A 48 13.21 15.14 3.08
N ALA A 49 12.81 13.98 2.51
CA ALA A 49 13.70 13.15 1.72
C ALA A 49 14.24 13.89 0.48
N ARG A 50 13.39 14.64 -0.21
CA ARG A 50 13.79 15.48 -1.36
C ARG A 50 14.78 16.58 -0.94
N LYS A 51 14.57 17.21 0.21
CA LYS A 51 15.51 18.21 0.76
C LYS A 51 16.88 17.60 1.05
N ASP A 52 16.90 16.35 1.49
CA ASP A 52 18.12 15.58 1.76
C ASP A 52 18.76 15.01 0.48
N GLY A 53 18.18 15.24 -0.71
CA GLY A 53 18.66 14.72 -2.00
C GLY A 53 18.55 13.20 -2.13
N ARG A 54 17.55 12.57 -1.52
CA ARG A 54 17.34 11.12 -1.51
C ARG A 54 15.89 10.71 -1.80
N ALA A 55 15.68 9.46 -2.15
CA ALA A 55 14.36 8.87 -2.20
C ALA A 55 13.86 8.47 -0.80
N VAL A 56 12.54 8.30 -0.67
CA VAL A 56 11.87 7.69 0.50
C VAL A 56 12.01 6.17 0.43
N LEU A 57 12.33 5.52 1.54
CA LEU A 57 12.25 4.06 1.68
C LEU A 57 10.92 3.68 2.31
N VAL A 58 10.12 2.93 1.58
CA VAL A 58 8.82 2.39 2.04
C VAL A 58 8.97 0.90 2.33
N GLY A 59 8.66 0.48 3.55
CA GLY A 59 8.75 -0.91 3.97
C GLY A 59 7.38 -1.54 4.21
N TYR A 60 7.11 -2.69 3.59
CA TYR A 60 5.85 -3.43 3.72
C TYR A 60 6.01 -4.70 4.56
N LEU A 61 5.09 -4.94 5.49
CA LEU A 61 4.86 -6.23 6.14
C LEU A 61 3.35 -6.47 6.36
N PRO A 62 2.87 -7.72 6.22
CA PRO A 62 1.49 -8.05 6.60
C PRO A 62 1.35 -8.04 8.14
N ALA A 63 0.27 -7.43 8.63
CA ALA A 63 -0.07 -7.50 10.05
C ALA A 63 -0.33 -8.93 10.48
N GLY A 64 0.06 -9.27 11.72
CA GLY A 64 -0.14 -10.61 12.26
C GLY A 64 0.87 -11.66 11.81
N PHE A 65 1.88 -11.31 11.01
CA PHE A 65 2.91 -12.23 10.58
C PHE A 65 4.23 -12.01 11.34
N PRO A 66 4.87 -13.08 11.87
CA PRO A 66 4.30 -14.41 12.12
C PRO A 66 3.27 -14.40 13.26
N THR A 67 3.21 -13.37 14.06
CA THR A 67 2.20 -13.01 15.06
C THR A 67 2.03 -11.49 15.10
N VAL A 68 0.96 -10.99 15.72
CA VAL A 68 0.72 -9.53 15.83
C VAL A 68 1.90 -8.83 16.50
N ASP A 69 2.32 -9.30 17.68
CA ASP A 69 3.37 -8.64 18.45
C ASP A 69 4.75 -8.72 17.78
N ARG A 70 5.05 -9.83 17.10
CA ARG A 70 6.30 -9.97 16.34
C ARG A 70 6.30 -9.10 15.09
N GLY A 71 5.16 -8.97 14.39
CA GLY A 71 4.99 -8.06 13.27
C GLY A 71 5.19 -6.61 13.67
N ILE A 72 4.61 -6.18 14.80
CA ILE A 72 4.81 -4.84 15.36
C ILE A 72 6.28 -4.59 15.68
N ALA A 73 6.93 -5.53 16.38
CA ALA A 73 8.36 -5.40 16.72
C ALA A 73 9.23 -5.28 15.46
N ALA A 74 8.94 -6.07 14.42
CA ALA A 74 9.64 -6.04 13.15
C ALA A 74 9.46 -4.69 12.41
N MET A 75 8.23 -4.16 12.34
CA MET A 75 7.95 -2.87 11.71
C MET A 75 8.63 -1.72 12.45
N ARG A 76 8.63 -1.73 13.79
CA ARG A 76 9.35 -0.73 14.60
C ARG A 76 10.87 -0.80 14.37
N ALA A 77 11.43 -2.02 14.25
CA ALA A 77 12.84 -2.22 13.92
C ALA A 77 13.18 -1.70 12.51
N MET A 78 12.30 -1.88 11.53
CA MET A 78 12.47 -1.28 10.19
C MET A 78 12.59 0.24 10.26
N VAL A 79 11.71 0.90 11.02
CA VAL A 79 11.75 2.36 11.20
C VAL A 79 13.05 2.79 11.87
N ALA A 80 13.45 2.12 12.95
CA ALA A 80 14.70 2.39 13.65
C ALA A 80 15.94 2.23 12.74
N ALA A 81 15.87 1.32 11.76
CA ALA A 81 16.91 1.06 10.77
C ALA A 81 16.87 2.01 9.56
N GLY A 82 15.88 2.91 9.48
CA GLY A 82 15.85 3.98 8.48
C GLY A 82 14.81 3.82 7.37
N VAL A 83 13.78 3.00 7.56
CA VAL A 83 12.56 3.03 6.75
C VAL A 83 11.80 4.31 7.09
N ASP A 84 11.41 5.07 6.07
CA ASP A 84 10.77 6.37 6.21
C ASP A 84 9.24 6.27 6.31
N VAL A 85 8.63 5.30 5.60
CA VAL A 85 7.18 5.07 5.54
C VAL A 85 6.91 3.58 5.69
N VAL A 86 5.90 3.21 6.47
CA VAL A 86 5.52 1.81 6.68
C VAL A 86 4.17 1.51 6.04
N GLU A 87 4.10 0.43 5.26
CA GLU A 87 2.87 -0.16 4.74
C GLU A 87 2.50 -1.39 5.56
N VAL A 88 1.43 -1.29 6.33
CA VAL A 88 0.84 -2.41 7.08
C VAL A 88 -0.13 -3.14 6.18
N GLY A 89 0.22 -4.34 5.74
CA GLY A 89 -0.66 -5.18 4.93
C GLY A 89 -1.83 -5.72 5.74
N LEU A 90 -3.07 -5.52 5.29
CA LEU A 90 -4.24 -6.20 5.82
C LEU A 90 -4.34 -7.58 5.16
N PRO A 91 -4.12 -8.68 5.89
CA PRO A 91 -4.17 -10.03 5.32
C PRO A 91 -5.54 -10.34 4.70
N TYR A 92 -5.53 -10.88 3.48
CA TYR A 92 -6.73 -11.21 2.72
C TYR A 92 -6.63 -12.61 2.14
N SER A 93 -7.77 -13.35 2.13
CA SER A 93 -7.82 -14.74 1.70
C SER A 93 -7.71 -14.93 0.18
N ASP A 94 -8.12 -13.91 -0.59
CA ASP A 94 -8.26 -14.01 -2.04
C ASP A 94 -7.46 -12.90 -2.78
N PRO A 95 -6.13 -12.80 -2.54
CA PRO A 95 -5.32 -11.74 -3.10
C PRO A 95 -5.14 -11.93 -4.62
N THR A 96 -5.32 -10.85 -5.39
CA THR A 96 -5.20 -10.88 -6.85
C THR A 96 -3.83 -10.37 -7.34
N MET A 97 -3.09 -9.65 -6.51
CA MET A 97 -1.83 -8.98 -6.90
C MET A 97 -0.61 -9.43 -6.10
N ASP A 98 -0.80 -10.10 -4.96
CA ASP A 98 0.30 -10.51 -4.09
C ASP A 98 1.07 -11.68 -4.68
N GLY A 99 2.40 -11.60 -4.58
CA GLY A 99 3.27 -12.72 -4.91
C GLY A 99 3.23 -13.82 -3.81
N PRO A 100 3.72 -15.03 -4.11
CA PRO A 100 3.59 -16.20 -3.21
C PRO A 100 4.15 -15.97 -1.81
N VAL A 101 5.23 -15.21 -1.67
CA VAL A 101 5.83 -14.90 -0.36
C VAL A 101 4.88 -14.08 0.52
N ILE A 102 4.17 -13.12 -0.07
CA ILE A 102 3.20 -12.28 0.65
C ILE A 102 1.95 -13.10 0.93
N GLN A 103 1.48 -13.91 -0.02
CA GLN A 103 0.35 -14.82 0.16
C GLN A 103 0.58 -15.79 1.32
N ASP A 104 1.74 -16.45 1.38
CA ASP A 104 2.09 -17.38 2.46
C ASP A 104 2.11 -16.69 3.83
N ALA A 105 2.62 -15.47 3.90
CA ALA A 105 2.66 -14.68 5.13
C ALA A 105 1.26 -14.23 5.56
N ALA A 106 0.43 -13.76 4.61
CA ALA A 106 -0.97 -13.38 4.86
C ALA A 106 -1.80 -14.58 5.33
N ASP A 107 -1.65 -15.74 4.70
CA ASP A 107 -2.31 -17.00 5.09
C ASP A 107 -1.90 -17.43 6.50
N THR A 108 -0.61 -17.30 6.84
CA THR A 108 -0.11 -17.56 8.19
C THR A 108 -0.77 -16.64 9.22
N ALA A 109 -0.87 -15.35 8.93
CA ALA A 109 -1.52 -14.38 9.79
C ALA A 109 -3.04 -14.68 9.96
N LEU A 110 -3.73 -15.00 8.86
CA LEU A 110 -5.15 -15.37 8.90
C LEU A 110 -5.40 -16.64 9.72
N ARG A 111 -4.55 -17.68 9.56
CA ARG A 111 -4.62 -18.88 10.40
C ARG A 111 -4.32 -18.59 11.88
N GLY A 112 -3.50 -17.56 12.15
CA GLY A 112 -3.26 -17.03 13.50
C GLY A 112 -4.43 -16.27 14.08
N GLY A 113 -5.52 -16.06 13.31
CA GLY A 113 -6.73 -15.38 13.76
C GLY A 113 -6.65 -13.85 13.72
N VAL A 114 -5.72 -13.28 12.95
CA VAL A 114 -5.60 -11.82 12.80
C VAL A 114 -6.91 -11.20 12.29
N THR A 115 -7.28 -10.08 12.87
CA THR A 115 -8.49 -9.32 12.53
C THR A 115 -8.14 -7.91 12.04
N THR A 116 -9.10 -7.21 11.43
CA THR A 116 -8.92 -5.78 11.05
C THR A 116 -8.58 -4.90 12.25
N ARG A 117 -9.07 -5.23 13.45
CA ARG A 117 -8.71 -4.52 14.69
C ARG A 117 -7.24 -4.72 15.05
N ASP A 118 -6.67 -5.89 14.81
CA ASP A 118 -5.25 -6.14 15.03
C ASP A 118 -4.39 -5.37 14.01
N VAL A 119 -4.90 -5.18 12.78
CA VAL A 119 -4.26 -4.31 11.79
C VAL A 119 -4.23 -2.86 12.29
N LEU A 120 -5.35 -2.33 12.78
CA LEU A 120 -5.43 -0.98 13.33
C LEU A 120 -4.53 -0.81 14.57
N ARG A 121 -4.50 -1.80 15.48
CA ARG A 121 -3.54 -1.84 16.59
C ARG A 121 -2.09 -1.82 16.12
N THR A 122 -1.80 -2.52 15.01
CA THR A 122 -0.46 -2.52 14.40
C THR A 122 -0.12 -1.13 13.85
N VAL A 123 -1.07 -0.48 13.18
CA VAL A 123 -0.91 0.90 12.70
C VAL A 123 -0.61 1.84 13.85
N GLU A 124 -1.39 1.81 14.94
CA GLU A 124 -1.19 2.64 16.13
C GLU A 124 0.22 2.47 16.69
N ALA A 125 0.63 1.22 16.93
CA ALA A 125 1.94 0.91 17.48
C ALA A 125 3.11 1.35 16.59
N VAL A 126 2.94 1.35 15.26
CA VAL A 126 3.96 1.80 14.31
C VAL A 126 3.94 3.32 14.16
N ALA A 127 2.76 3.95 14.11
CA ALA A 127 2.61 5.40 14.04
C ALA A 127 3.23 6.12 15.26
N GLU A 128 3.23 5.49 16.44
CA GLU A 128 3.94 6.00 17.64
C GLU A 128 5.45 6.22 17.42
N THR A 129 6.06 5.58 16.40
CA THR A 129 7.46 5.82 16.05
C THR A 129 7.68 7.16 15.34
N GLY A 130 6.62 7.82 14.91
CA GLY A 130 6.63 9.04 14.10
C GLY A 130 6.70 8.78 12.58
N ALA A 131 6.88 7.54 12.13
CA ALA A 131 6.86 7.21 10.71
C ALA A 131 5.43 7.23 10.15
N PRO A 132 5.16 7.91 9.03
CA PRO A 132 3.89 7.79 8.34
C PRO A 132 3.56 6.32 8.05
N THR A 133 2.37 5.89 8.48
CA THR A 133 1.95 4.50 8.41
C THR A 133 0.69 4.39 7.57
N LEU A 134 0.75 3.58 6.52
CA LEU A 134 -0.35 3.30 5.60
C LEU A 134 -0.91 1.89 5.84
N VAL A 135 -2.18 1.68 5.51
CA VAL A 135 -2.71 0.33 5.35
C VAL A 135 -2.74 -0.03 3.87
N MET A 136 -2.11 -1.14 3.48
CA MET A 136 -2.31 -1.75 2.17
C MET A 136 -3.39 -2.82 2.27
N THR A 137 -4.50 -2.64 1.55
CA THR A 137 -5.66 -3.53 1.66
C THR A 137 -6.41 -3.65 0.35
N TYR A 138 -6.95 -4.84 0.08
CA TYR A 138 -8.00 -5.03 -0.90
C TYR A 138 -9.30 -4.38 -0.42
N TRP A 139 -10.21 -4.08 -1.34
CA TRP A 139 -11.39 -3.29 -1.04
C TRP A 139 -12.44 -4.03 -0.21
N ASN A 140 -12.65 -5.32 -0.47
CA ASN A 140 -13.66 -6.11 0.23
C ASN A 140 -13.56 -6.08 1.78
N PRO A 141 -12.38 -6.21 2.42
CA PRO A 141 -12.27 -6.03 3.87
C PRO A 141 -12.73 -4.67 4.38
N VAL A 142 -12.44 -3.58 3.66
CA VAL A 142 -12.87 -2.22 4.02
C VAL A 142 -14.38 -2.07 3.92
N GLU A 143 -14.97 -2.58 2.83
CA GLU A 143 -16.41 -2.56 2.63
C GLU A 143 -17.14 -3.33 3.72
N ARG A 144 -16.62 -4.51 4.11
CA ARG A 144 -17.19 -5.34 5.19
C ARG A 144 -17.04 -4.73 6.58
N TYR A 145 -15.99 -4.02 6.85
CA TYR A 145 -15.79 -3.28 8.11
C TYR A 145 -16.74 -2.08 8.20
N GLY A 146 -17.09 -1.53 7.06
CA GLY A 146 -17.79 -0.27 6.92
C GLY A 146 -16.79 0.86 6.66
N MET A 147 -16.83 1.38 5.44
CA MET A 147 -15.84 2.32 4.91
C MET A 147 -15.61 3.54 5.79
N GLU A 148 -16.69 4.20 6.26
CA GLU A 148 -16.60 5.38 7.12
C GLU A 148 -16.00 5.02 8.50
N ALA A 149 -16.40 3.87 9.06
CA ALA A 149 -15.84 3.37 10.32
C ALA A 149 -14.35 3.04 10.16
N PHE A 150 -13.96 2.41 9.04
CA PHE A 150 -12.57 2.10 8.76
C PHE A 150 -11.73 3.38 8.62
N ALA A 151 -12.23 4.40 7.90
CA ALA A 151 -11.52 5.68 7.76
C ALA A 151 -11.34 6.39 9.12
N ALA A 152 -12.41 6.43 9.93
CA ALA A 152 -12.36 7.02 11.27
C ALA A 152 -11.36 6.29 12.20
N ASP A 153 -11.44 4.96 12.26
CA ASP A 153 -10.60 4.14 13.11
C ASP A 153 -9.13 4.15 12.66
N LEU A 154 -8.88 4.17 11.32
CA LEU A 154 -7.54 4.29 10.76
C LEU A 154 -6.90 5.64 11.14
N ALA A 155 -7.66 6.73 11.02
CA ALA A 155 -7.19 8.06 11.42
C ALA A 155 -6.95 8.14 12.93
N ALA A 156 -7.86 7.57 13.76
CA ALA A 156 -7.70 7.49 15.20
C ALA A 156 -6.46 6.69 15.63
N ALA A 157 -6.10 5.64 14.89
CA ALA A 157 -4.87 4.88 15.06
C ALA A 157 -3.60 5.61 14.59
N GLY A 158 -3.71 6.84 14.11
CA GLY A 158 -2.57 7.60 13.58
C GLY A 158 -2.14 7.20 12.17
N GLY A 159 -2.97 6.46 11.44
CA GLY A 159 -2.71 6.10 10.06
C GLY A 159 -2.71 7.31 9.13
N ALA A 160 -1.79 7.34 8.16
CA ALA A 160 -1.67 8.42 7.20
C ALA A 160 -2.59 8.25 5.97
N GLY A 161 -3.07 7.05 5.70
CA GLY A 161 -3.92 6.75 4.55
C GLY A 161 -3.97 5.26 4.22
N ALA A 162 -4.50 4.94 3.04
CA ALA A 162 -4.56 3.56 2.56
C ALA A 162 -4.21 3.42 1.08
N ILE A 163 -3.59 2.29 0.74
CA ILE A 163 -3.30 1.84 -0.61
C ILE A 163 -4.34 0.79 -0.99
N THR A 164 -5.12 1.03 -2.03
CA THR A 164 -6.22 0.17 -2.47
C THR A 164 -5.98 -0.29 -3.91
N PRO A 165 -5.29 -1.44 -4.12
CA PRO A 165 -4.84 -1.86 -5.44
C PRO A 165 -5.99 -2.28 -6.38
N ASP A 166 -7.12 -2.70 -5.85
CA ASP A 166 -8.29 -3.20 -6.58
C ASP A 166 -9.48 -2.24 -6.62
N LEU A 167 -9.36 -1.04 -6.02
CA LEU A 167 -10.37 0.00 -6.08
C LEU A 167 -9.99 1.02 -7.17
N PRO A 168 -10.69 1.05 -8.32
CA PRO A 168 -10.44 2.05 -9.34
C PRO A 168 -10.98 3.43 -8.91
N PRO A 169 -10.31 4.54 -9.29
CA PRO A 169 -10.75 5.88 -8.90
C PRO A 169 -12.19 6.20 -9.27
N GLU A 170 -12.71 5.62 -10.37
CA GLU A 170 -14.08 5.81 -10.83
C GLU A 170 -15.13 5.29 -9.84
N GLU A 171 -14.78 4.32 -9.03
CA GLU A 171 -15.64 3.71 -8.01
C GLU A 171 -15.31 4.21 -6.59
N ALA A 172 -14.21 4.96 -6.45
CA ALA A 172 -13.68 5.37 -5.17
C ALA A 172 -14.38 6.60 -4.55
N GLY A 173 -15.42 7.17 -5.19
CA GLY A 173 -16.07 8.41 -4.73
C GLY A 173 -16.37 8.45 -3.22
N PRO A 174 -17.08 7.47 -2.65
CA PRO A 174 -17.34 7.42 -1.21
C PRO A 174 -16.07 7.31 -0.36
N TRP A 175 -15.06 6.53 -0.80
CA TRP A 175 -13.77 6.42 -0.12
C TRP A 175 -12.99 7.74 -0.11
N LEU A 176 -13.00 8.45 -1.23
CA LEU A 176 -12.36 9.76 -1.33
C LEU A 176 -13.01 10.78 -0.39
N ALA A 177 -14.34 10.74 -0.24
CA ALA A 177 -15.07 11.60 0.70
C ALA A 177 -14.73 11.27 2.16
N ALA A 178 -14.71 9.99 2.54
CA ALA A 178 -14.32 9.54 3.87
C ALA A 178 -12.86 9.89 4.17
N SER A 179 -11.94 9.63 3.25
CA SER A 179 -10.52 9.98 3.37
C SER A 179 -10.33 11.49 3.59
N ALA A 180 -11.04 12.33 2.82
CA ALA A 180 -10.98 13.78 2.98
C ALA A 180 -11.53 14.25 4.34
N THR A 181 -12.58 13.60 4.85
CA THR A 181 -13.18 13.90 6.17
C THR A 181 -12.21 13.61 7.30
N HIS A 182 -11.49 12.49 7.21
CA HIS A 182 -10.59 12.02 8.26
C HIS A 182 -9.12 12.39 8.03
N GLY A 183 -8.81 13.15 6.98
CA GLY A 183 -7.45 13.60 6.70
C GLY A 183 -6.51 12.50 6.22
N LEU A 184 -7.02 11.44 5.61
CA LEU A 184 -6.26 10.31 5.07
C LEU A 184 -5.83 10.55 3.61
N ASP A 185 -4.71 9.97 3.22
CA ASP A 185 -4.27 9.93 1.82
C ASP A 185 -4.76 8.66 1.11
N PRO A 186 -5.60 8.77 0.08
CA PRO A 186 -5.91 7.64 -0.80
C PRO A 186 -4.75 7.48 -1.80
N VAL A 187 -4.06 6.34 -1.74
CA VAL A 187 -2.95 6.02 -2.64
C VAL A 187 -3.42 5.02 -3.69
N PHE A 188 -3.36 5.42 -4.96
CA PHE A 188 -3.75 4.56 -6.07
C PHE A 188 -2.55 4.11 -6.90
N LEU A 189 -2.76 3.02 -7.64
CA LEU A 189 -1.73 2.35 -8.42
C LEU A 189 -1.78 2.73 -9.89
N VAL A 190 -0.60 2.84 -10.48
CA VAL A 190 -0.40 2.89 -11.94
C VAL A 190 0.52 1.75 -12.38
N ALA A 191 0.36 1.30 -13.61
CA ALA A 191 1.12 0.20 -14.20
C ALA A 191 1.74 0.62 -15.55
N PRO A 192 2.75 -0.08 -16.06
CA PRO A 192 3.32 0.20 -17.38
C PRO A 192 2.30 0.20 -18.53
N SER A 193 1.22 -0.55 -18.38
CA SER A 193 0.09 -0.61 -19.33
C SER A 193 -0.88 0.57 -19.22
N SER A 194 -0.78 1.41 -18.18
CA SER A 194 -1.68 2.57 -17.99
C SER A 194 -1.49 3.57 -19.14
N THR A 195 -2.60 3.96 -19.78
CA THR A 195 -2.62 5.03 -20.78
C THR A 195 -2.38 6.39 -20.13
N THR A 196 -2.02 7.41 -20.89
CA THR A 196 -1.84 8.77 -20.38
C THR A 196 -3.12 9.32 -19.74
N GLU A 197 -4.28 9.00 -20.32
CA GLU A 197 -5.59 9.37 -19.77
C GLU A 197 -5.81 8.70 -18.41
N ARG A 198 -5.49 7.40 -18.30
CA ARG A 198 -5.56 6.66 -17.05
C ARG A 198 -4.60 7.23 -15.99
N LEU A 199 -3.39 7.62 -16.39
CA LEU A 199 -2.44 8.27 -15.49
C LEU A 199 -3.01 9.57 -14.92
N ARG A 200 -3.58 10.44 -15.78
CA ARG A 200 -4.23 11.69 -15.31
C ARG A 200 -5.36 11.41 -14.31
N LEU A 201 -6.22 10.46 -14.62
CA LEU A 201 -7.34 10.12 -13.76
C LEU A 201 -6.86 9.61 -12.39
N VAL A 202 -5.94 8.66 -12.37
CA VAL A 202 -5.40 8.08 -11.13
C VAL A 202 -4.70 9.15 -10.30
N THR A 203 -3.83 9.95 -10.90
CA THR A 203 -3.04 10.96 -10.18
C THR A 203 -3.90 12.10 -9.64
N ALA A 204 -4.99 12.46 -10.33
CA ALA A 204 -5.94 13.48 -9.85
C ALA A 204 -6.66 13.07 -8.55
N HIS A 205 -6.76 11.77 -8.28
CA HIS A 205 -7.44 11.24 -7.11
C HIS A 205 -6.49 10.70 -6.03
N SER A 206 -5.19 10.57 -6.35
CA SER A 206 -4.17 10.10 -5.40
C SER A 206 -3.78 11.18 -4.39
N GLY A 207 -3.40 10.73 -3.18
CA GLY A 207 -2.82 11.53 -2.10
C GLY A 207 -1.44 11.02 -1.70
N GLY A 208 -0.62 11.88 -1.09
CA GLY A 208 0.72 11.55 -0.63
C GLY A 208 1.67 11.22 -1.78
N PHE A 209 1.47 10.10 -2.47
CA PHE A 209 2.27 9.67 -3.62
C PHE A 209 1.47 8.80 -4.60
N VAL A 210 2.04 8.56 -5.78
CA VAL A 210 1.52 7.61 -6.78
C VAL A 210 2.30 6.31 -6.66
N TYR A 211 1.62 5.19 -6.48
CA TYR A 211 2.25 3.87 -6.43
C TYR A 211 2.46 3.34 -7.86
N ALA A 212 3.70 3.33 -8.34
CA ALA A 212 4.04 2.73 -9.62
C ALA A 212 4.34 1.24 -9.45
N ALA A 213 3.33 0.40 -9.70
CA ALA A 213 3.49 -1.04 -9.67
C ALA A 213 4.18 -1.50 -10.94
N SER A 214 5.35 -2.12 -10.82
CA SER A 214 6.01 -2.79 -11.94
C SER A 214 6.07 -4.28 -11.66
N THR A 215 5.42 -5.06 -12.52
CA THR A 215 5.52 -6.52 -12.44
C THR A 215 6.93 -6.94 -12.84
N MET A 216 7.62 -7.61 -11.93
CA MET A 216 8.81 -8.39 -12.29
C MET A 216 8.35 -9.50 -13.21
N GLY A 217 8.62 -9.36 -14.50
CA GLY A 217 8.45 -10.46 -15.45
C GLY A 217 9.19 -11.70 -14.95
N VAL A 218 8.51 -12.81 -14.84
CA VAL A 218 9.11 -14.13 -14.69
C VAL A 218 10.08 -14.32 -15.86
N THR A 219 11.35 -14.54 -15.55
CA THR A 219 12.46 -14.86 -16.47
C THR A 219 13.08 -13.70 -17.27
N GLY A 220 14.29 -13.34 -16.89
CA GLY A 220 15.34 -12.95 -17.83
C GLY A 220 15.42 -11.50 -18.25
N ALA A 221 15.45 -10.53 -17.42
CA ALA A 221 16.14 -9.27 -17.61
C ALA A 221 15.78 -8.24 -16.55
N ARG A 222 16.48 -8.26 -15.41
CA ARG A 222 16.39 -7.19 -14.40
C ARG A 222 16.57 -5.79 -15.01
N ALA A 223 17.50 -5.65 -15.96
CA ALA A 223 17.70 -4.40 -16.70
C ALA A 223 16.45 -3.93 -17.49
N ALA A 224 15.71 -4.85 -18.13
CA ALA A 224 14.51 -4.49 -18.89
C ALA A 224 13.33 -4.06 -17.98
N VAL A 225 13.29 -4.53 -16.73
CA VAL A 225 12.27 -4.14 -15.74
C VAL A 225 12.55 -2.75 -15.18
N GLY A 226 13.81 -2.44 -14.87
CA GLY A 226 14.24 -1.11 -14.46
C GLY A 226 13.93 -0.04 -15.52
N VAL A 227 14.22 -0.31 -16.78
CA VAL A 227 13.90 0.58 -17.91
C VAL A 227 12.39 0.82 -18.04
N LYS A 228 11.56 -0.21 -17.90
CA LYS A 228 10.10 -0.05 -17.95
C LYS A 228 9.56 0.77 -16.79
N ALA A 229 10.12 0.59 -15.60
CA ALA A 229 9.72 1.36 -14.43
C ALA A 229 10.14 2.83 -14.55
N ALA A 230 11.37 3.11 -14.97
CA ALA A 230 11.84 4.47 -15.24
C ALA A 230 10.97 5.17 -16.30
N GLY A 231 10.60 4.46 -17.38
CA GLY A 231 9.69 4.96 -18.41
C GLY A 231 8.28 5.25 -17.85
N LEU A 232 7.76 4.42 -16.94
CA LEU A 232 6.49 4.69 -16.26
C LEU A 232 6.59 5.95 -15.38
N VAL A 233 7.64 6.06 -14.55
CA VAL A 233 7.86 7.24 -13.70
C VAL A 233 7.93 8.52 -14.53
N ALA A 234 8.67 8.51 -15.64
CA ALA A 234 8.74 9.67 -16.56
C ALA A 234 7.36 10.07 -17.06
N ARG A 235 6.55 9.12 -17.52
CA ARG A 235 5.18 9.37 -17.99
C ARG A 235 4.24 9.88 -16.89
N VAL A 236 4.40 9.40 -15.66
CA VAL A 236 3.61 9.90 -14.51
C VAL A 236 3.97 11.36 -14.23
N ARG A 237 5.26 11.71 -14.23
CA ARG A 237 5.74 13.09 -14.01
C ARG A 237 5.28 14.08 -15.09
N GLU A 238 4.89 13.62 -16.28
CA GLU A 238 4.28 14.48 -17.31
C GLU A 238 2.86 14.96 -16.94
N VAL A 239 2.19 14.31 -15.99
CA VAL A 239 0.78 14.55 -15.67
C VAL A 239 0.53 14.95 -14.22
N THR A 240 1.53 14.88 -13.33
CA THR A 240 1.39 15.24 -11.91
C THR A 240 2.72 15.62 -11.28
N ASP A 241 2.67 16.47 -10.25
CA ASP A 241 3.78 16.81 -9.37
C ASP A 241 3.86 15.93 -8.11
N LEU A 242 2.91 14.99 -7.95
CA LEU A 242 2.94 14.03 -6.84
C LEU A 242 4.22 13.19 -6.90
N PRO A 243 4.84 12.87 -5.75
CA PRO A 243 5.93 11.91 -5.70
C PRO A 243 5.52 10.57 -6.29
N VAL A 244 6.46 9.87 -6.92
CA VAL A 244 6.25 8.54 -7.49
C VAL A 244 7.10 7.52 -6.74
N ALA A 245 6.46 6.59 -6.05
CA ALA A 245 7.15 5.48 -5.39
C ALA A 245 6.98 4.17 -6.19
N VAL A 246 8.07 3.42 -6.32
CA VAL A 246 8.15 2.26 -7.22
C VAL A 246 8.31 0.96 -6.45
N GLY A 247 7.40 0.00 -6.70
CA GLY A 247 7.47 -1.38 -6.21
C GLY A 247 7.97 -2.33 -7.30
N LEU A 248 9.23 -2.80 -7.18
CA LEU A 248 9.93 -3.61 -8.18
C LEU A 248 10.48 -4.93 -7.67
N GLY A 249 10.13 -5.36 -6.45
CA GLY A 249 10.74 -6.54 -5.83
C GLY A 249 12.23 -6.32 -5.50
N VAL A 250 12.59 -5.11 -5.13
CA VAL A 250 13.90 -4.74 -4.59
C VAL A 250 14.22 -5.60 -3.37
N SER A 251 15.45 -6.08 -3.29
CA SER A 251 15.90 -7.00 -2.23
C SER A 251 17.31 -6.71 -1.71
N THR A 252 18.00 -5.74 -2.29
CA THR A 252 19.37 -5.33 -1.87
C THR A 252 19.51 -3.81 -1.90
N GLY A 253 20.47 -3.27 -1.14
CA GLY A 253 20.79 -1.85 -1.15
C GLY A 253 21.22 -1.33 -2.53
N ALA A 254 21.94 -2.12 -3.32
CA ALA A 254 22.31 -1.75 -4.69
C ALA A 254 21.09 -1.57 -5.59
N GLN A 255 20.10 -2.46 -5.49
CA GLN A 255 18.84 -2.32 -6.23
C GLN A 255 18.01 -1.14 -5.74
N ALA A 256 18.01 -0.88 -4.43
CA ALA A 256 17.34 0.29 -3.87
C ALA A 256 17.97 1.59 -4.40
N SER A 257 19.32 1.66 -4.49
CA SER A 257 20.04 2.78 -5.09
C SER A 257 19.69 2.99 -6.56
N GLU A 258 19.62 1.92 -7.35
CA GLU A 258 19.24 1.99 -8.77
C GLU A 258 17.85 2.60 -8.96
N VAL A 259 16.86 2.15 -8.17
CA VAL A 259 15.49 2.67 -8.24
C VAL A 259 15.40 4.10 -7.73
N ALA A 260 16.11 4.44 -6.66
CA ALA A 260 16.18 5.80 -6.10
C ALA A 260 16.76 6.81 -7.10
N GLY A 261 17.57 6.37 -8.07
CA GLY A 261 18.12 7.23 -9.12
C GLY A 261 17.07 7.78 -10.11
N PHE A 262 15.85 7.23 -10.15
CA PHE A 262 14.78 7.71 -11.04
C PHE A 262 13.41 7.87 -10.38
N ALA A 263 13.19 7.37 -9.17
CA ALA A 263 11.93 7.43 -8.44
C ALA A 263 12.07 8.25 -7.13
N ASP A 264 10.98 8.83 -6.65
CA ASP A 264 10.93 9.58 -5.40
C ASP A 264 10.82 8.66 -4.18
N GLY A 265 10.41 7.41 -4.37
CA GLY A 265 10.32 6.39 -3.33
C GLY A 265 10.60 4.98 -3.84
N VAL A 266 11.16 4.15 -2.96
CA VAL A 266 11.48 2.73 -3.20
C VAL A 266 10.65 1.89 -2.25
N ILE A 267 9.78 1.02 -2.79
CA ILE A 267 8.89 0.17 -2.00
C ILE A 267 9.44 -1.25 -1.95
N VAL A 268 9.60 -1.78 -0.74
CA VAL A 268 10.17 -3.11 -0.47
C VAL A 268 9.21 -3.92 0.39
N GLY A 269 8.72 -5.03 -0.13
CA GLY A 269 7.82 -5.93 0.59
C GLY A 269 8.40 -7.33 0.75
N SER A 270 8.35 -8.14 -0.29
CA SER A 270 8.66 -9.57 -0.23
C SER A 270 10.06 -9.90 0.33
N ALA A 271 11.04 -9.02 0.21
CA ALA A 271 12.37 -9.21 0.79
C ALA A 271 12.32 -9.10 2.32
N LEU A 272 11.60 -8.13 2.86
CA LEU A 272 11.39 -7.95 4.31
C LEU A 272 10.56 -9.09 4.88
N VAL A 273 9.50 -9.51 4.19
CA VAL A 273 8.69 -10.68 4.58
C VAL A 273 9.55 -11.94 4.65
N ARG A 274 10.42 -12.20 3.66
CA ARG A 274 11.36 -13.32 3.68
C ARG A 274 12.36 -13.26 4.83
N ALA A 275 12.87 -12.07 5.14
CA ALA A 275 13.81 -11.88 6.26
C ALA A 275 13.12 -12.22 7.59
N LEU A 276 11.86 -11.82 7.77
CA LEU A 276 11.08 -12.17 8.96
C LEU A 276 10.71 -13.65 9.00
N ALA A 277 10.40 -14.27 7.86
CA ALA A 277 10.05 -15.70 7.77
C ALA A 277 11.21 -16.63 8.12
N ALA A 278 12.46 -16.23 7.97
CA ALA A 278 13.62 -16.99 8.37
C ALA A 278 13.65 -17.23 9.90
N ASP A 279 13.16 -16.27 10.67
CA ASP A 279 12.98 -16.35 12.13
C ASP A 279 12.08 -17.53 12.56
N ALA A 280 10.96 -17.71 11.86
CA ALA A 280 9.96 -18.71 12.20
C ALA A 280 10.44 -20.16 11.96
N ARG A 281 11.46 -20.36 11.11
CA ARG A 281 11.94 -21.69 10.71
C ARG A 281 13.05 -22.23 11.60
N ASP A 282 13.93 -21.36 12.08
CA ASP A 282 15.21 -21.76 12.71
C ASP A 282 15.34 -21.28 14.16
N GLY A 283 14.30 -20.65 14.76
CA GLY A 283 14.40 -19.98 16.07
C GLY A 283 15.40 -18.80 16.05
N ALA A 284 15.74 -18.33 14.85
CA ALA A 284 16.66 -17.23 14.63
C ALA A 284 16.00 -15.88 14.93
N ASP A 285 16.78 -14.83 15.08
CA ASP A 285 16.29 -13.47 15.31
C ASP A 285 15.86 -12.79 14.00
N GLY A 286 14.62 -13.01 13.55
CA GLY A 286 14.08 -12.42 12.34
C GLY A 286 13.87 -10.91 12.44
N VAL A 287 13.65 -10.39 13.63
CA VAL A 287 13.60 -8.92 13.85
C VAL A 287 14.97 -8.34 13.55
N GLY A 288 16.06 -8.93 14.07
CA GLY A 288 17.41 -8.50 13.74
C GLY A 288 17.77 -8.70 12.25
N ALA A 289 17.21 -9.72 11.58
CA ALA A 289 17.40 -9.89 10.13
C ALA A 289 16.72 -8.77 9.33
N ILE A 290 15.51 -8.37 9.74
CA ILE A 290 14.81 -7.22 9.16
C ILE A 290 15.58 -5.92 9.40
N GLU A 291 16.06 -5.69 10.61
CA GLU A 291 16.84 -4.49 10.95
C GLU A 291 18.07 -4.35 10.04
N ARG A 292 18.83 -5.44 9.89
CA ARG A 292 20.01 -5.44 8.98
C ARG A 292 19.64 -5.16 7.53
N LEU A 293 18.58 -5.81 7.01
CA LEU A 293 18.14 -5.60 5.64
C LEU A 293 17.59 -4.17 5.44
N ALA A 294 16.81 -3.66 6.38
CA ALA A 294 16.28 -2.31 6.33
C ALA A 294 17.41 -1.26 6.34
N ALA A 295 18.46 -1.45 7.17
CA ALA A 295 19.63 -0.59 7.20
C ALA A 295 20.40 -0.63 5.86
N GLU A 296 20.57 -1.81 5.25
CA GLU A 296 21.18 -1.96 3.92
C GLU A 296 20.38 -1.20 2.85
N LEU A 297 19.07 -1.38 2.82
CA LEU A 297 18.17 -0.71 1.87
C LEU A 297 18.19 0.81 2.08
N ALA A 298 18.14 1.27 3.34
CA ALA A 298 18.20 2.67 3.68
C ALA A 298 19.55 3.32 3.27
N ALA A 299 20.66 2.60 3.42
CA ALA A 299 21.95 3.04 2.89
C ALA A 299 21.92 3.13 1.36
N GLY A 300 21.27 2.17 0.69
CA GLY A 300 21.09 2.16 -0.76
C GLY A 300 20.36 3.39 -1.28
N VAL A 301 19.20 3.73 -0.72
CA VAL A 301 18.41 4.92 -1.18
C VAL A 301 19.13 6.24 -0.89
N ARG A 302 19.99 6.29 0.14
CA ARG A 302 20.80 7.47 0.47
C ARG A 302 22.05 7.62 -0.41
N SER A 303 22.54 6.54 -1.00
CA SER A 303 23.72 6.55 -1.86
C SER A 303 23.40 6.86 -3.33
N ALA A 304 22.14 6.91 -3.71
CA ALA A 304 21.73 7.29 -5.05
C ALA A 304 22.13 8.76 -5.29
N THR A 305 23.01 8.99 -6.24
CA THR A 305 23.26 10.34 -6.79
C THR A 305 22.17 10.63 -7.82
N ALA A 306 21.40 11.71 -7.59
CA ALA A 306 20.42 12.22 -8.52
C ALA A 306 21.06 12.65 -9.86
#